data_6e8fcee9d89b23df2e7796c802800d8c
#
_entry.id   6e8fcee9d89b23df2e7796c802800d8c
#
_cell.length_a   1.000
_cell.length_b   1.000
_cell.length_c   1.000
_cell.angle_alpha   90.00
_cell.angle_beta   90.00
_cell.angle_gamma   90.00
#
_symmetry.space_group_name_H-M   'P 1'
#
loop_
_entity.id
_entity.type
_entity.pdbx_description
1 polymer ?
#
loop_
_entity_poly.entity_id
_entity_poly.type
_entity_poly.pdbx_seq_one_letter_code
_entity_poly.pdbx_strand_id
1 'polypeptide(L)'
;MESTERTINAADVDELTKLTEREREILRLIFDGKCSNEVAETLAVSKRTVDFHLARAYTKLGVSNRFQAFKRAVELGIIAT
;
A
#
# COMPACT_ATOMS: atom_id res chain seq x y z
N MET A 1 -25.37 -11.56 -12.24
CA MET A 1 -24.99 -11.05 -12.19
C MET A 1 -24.34 -10.62 -11.54
N GLU A 2 -23.82 -10.47 -11.47
CA GLU A 2 -23.32 -10.04 -11.00
C GLU A 2 -22.88 -9.22 -10.67
N SER A 3 -22.70 -9.39 -10.28
CA SER A 3 -22.52 -8.31 -9.73
C SER A 3 -21.47 -7.43 -10.15
N THR A 4 -21.76 -6.54 -10.78
CA THR A 4 -20.80 -5.72 -11.38
C THR A 4 -20.30 -4.64 -10.48
N GLU A 5 -21.04 -4.30 -9.45
CA GLU A 5 -20.52 -3.30 -8.59
C GLU A 5 -19.91 -3.86 -7.37
N ARG A 6 -19.21 -4.91 -7.52
CA ARG A 6 -18.56 -5.55 -6.43
C ARG A 6 -17.53 -4.64 -5.78
N THR A 7 -17.58 -4.54 -4.49
CA THR A 7 -16.61 -3.78 -3.74
C THR A 7 -15.29 -4.55 -3.66
N ILE A 8 -14.19 -3.88 -3.85
CA ILE A 8 -12.88 -4.50 -3.73
C ILE A 8 -12.52 -4.59 -2.26
N ASN A 9 -12.31 -5.78 -1.76
CA ASN A 9 -11.90 -5.98 -0.38
C ASN A 9 -10.40 -6.29 -0.33
N ALA A 10 -9.88 -6.53 0.86
CA ALA A 10 -8.44 -6.73 1.03
C ALA A 10 -7.93 -7.92 0.23
N ALA A 11 -8.70 -8.98 0.18
CA ALA A 11 -8.29 -10.17 -0.57
C ALA A 11 -8.24 -9.87 -2.07
N ASP A 12 -9.20 -9.10 -2.57
CA ASP A 12 -9.21 -8.73 -3.97
C ASP A 12 -8.02 -7.85 -4.31
N VAL A 13 -7.68 -6.93 -3.42
CA VAL A 13 -6.53 -6.06 -3.65
C VAL A 13 -5.26 -6.88 -3.72
N ASP A 14 -5.08 -7.83 -2.80
CA ASP A 14 -3.92 -8.70 -2.83
C ASP A 14 -3.85 -9.48 -4.12
N GLU A 15 -4.99 -9.99 -4.56
CA GLU A 15 -5.05 -10.76 -5.79
C GLU A 15 -4.65 -9.93 -6.99
N LEU A 16 -5.15 -8.69 -7.06
CA LEU A 16 -4.92 -7.84 -8.22
C LEU A 16 -3.52 -7.27 -8.26
N THR A 17 -2.97 -6.90 -7.12
CA THR A 17 -1.69 -6.20 -7.07
C THR A 17 -0.56 -7.05 -6.56
N LYS A 18 -0.89 -8.18 -5.95
CA LYS A 18 0.09 -9.06 -5.31
C LYS A 18 0.82 -8.39 -4.16
N LEU A 19 0.21 -7.39 -3.56
CA LEU A 19 0.77 -6.75 -2.39
C LEU A 19 0.64 -7.68 -1.20
N THR A 20 1.70 -7.77 -0.40
CA THR A 20 1.64 -8.49 0.85
C THR A 20 0.91 -7.63 1.87
N GLU A 21 0.47 -8.26 2.94
CA GLU A 21 -0.19 -7.53 4.00
C GLU A 21 0.74 -6.48 4.61
N ARG A 22 2.02 -6.82 4.77
CA ARG A 22 2.99 -5.87 5.30
C ARG A 22 3.16 -4.68 4.37
N GLU A 23 3.18 -4.91 3.06
CA GLU A 23 3.32 -3.83 2.11
C GLU A 23 2.12 -2.88 2.18
N ARG A 24 0.92 -3.45 2.29
CA ARG A 24 -0.28 -2.62 2.43
C ARG A 24 -0.26 -1.82 3.72
N GLU A 25 0.19 -2.45 4.79
CA GLU A 25 0.27 -1.79 6.09
C GLU A 25 1.21 -0.60 6.03
N ILE A 26 2.37 -0.80 5.42
CA ILE A 26 3.36 0.26 5.30
C ILE A 26 2.80 1.41 4.45
N LEU A 27 2.13 1.09 3.34
CA LEU A 27 1.53 2.12 2.52
C LEU A 27 0.52 2.95 3.30
N ARG A 28 -0.31 2.29 4.10
CA ARG A 28 -1.29 3.02 4.90
C ARG A 28 -0.64 3.99 5.87
N LEU A 29 0.42 3.54 6.53
CA LEU A 29 1.11 4.40 7.48
C LEU A 29 1.78 5.58 6.79
N ILE A 30 2.41 5.33 5.64
CA ILE A 30 3.04 6.40 4.88
C ILE A 30 2.01 7.43 4.43
N PHE A 31 0.88 6.96 3.91
CA PHE A 31 -0.15 7.87 3.41
C PHE A 31 -0.95 8.51 4.53
N ASP A 32 -0.78 8.01 5.75
CA ASP A 32 -1.37 8.63 6.93
C ASP A 32 -0.44 9.73 7.48
N GLY A 33 0.65 10.01 6.79
CA GLY A 33 1.53 11.10 7.13
C GLY A 33 2.82 10.73 7.82
N LYS A 34 3.07 9.46 8.04
CA LYS A 34 4.28 9.04 8.72
C LYS A 34 5.45 8.93 7.77
N CYS A 35 6.63 9.27 8.25
CA CYS A 35 7.84 9.06 7.46
C CYS A 35 8.36 7.64 7.70
N SER A 36 9.34 7.25 6.89
CA SER A 36 9.88 5.89 6.99
C SER A 36 10.40 5.55 8.37
N ASN A 37 11.03 6.52 9.05
CA ASN A 37 11.54 6.28 10.39
C ASN A 37 10.40 5.99 11.37
N GLU A 38 9.32 6.73 11.26
CA GLU A 38 8.18 6.54 12.14
C GLU A 38 7.49 5.20 11.86
N VAL A 39 7.40 4.82 10.60
CA VAL A 39 6.83 3.53 10.24
C VAL A 39 7.69 2.42 10.81
N ALA A 40 9.01 2.57 10.69
CA ALA A 40 9.94 1.58 11.21
C ALA A 40 9.76 1.38 12.72
N GLU A 41 9.60 2.48 13.44
CA GLU A 41 9.36 2.40 14.87
C GLU A 41 8.03 1.72 15.18
N THR A 42 7.00 2.10 14.45
CA THR A 42 5.67 1.54 14.66
C THR A 42 5.67 0.02 14.47
N LEU A 43 6.39 -0.44 13.46
CA LEU A 43 6.39 -1.86 13.10
C LEU A 43 7.54 -2.64 13.72
N ALA A 44 8.41 -1.96 14.47
CA ALA A 44 9.57 -2.58 15.12
C ALA A 44 10.50 -3.23 14.10
N VAL A 45 10.75 -2.53 13.01
CA VAL A 45 11.70 -2.98 11.98
C VAL A 45 12.65 -1.83 11.67
N SER A 46 13.65 -2.07 10.82
CA SER A 46 14.58 -1.02 10.44
C SER A 46 13.98 -0.14 9.35
N LYS A 47 14.49 1.09 9.24
CA LYS A 47 14.10 1.98 8.16
C LYS A 47 14.40 1.33 6.81
N ARG A 48 15.52 0.63 6.73
CA ARG A 48 15.91 -0.04 5.50
C ARG A 48 14.87 -1.07 5.07
N THR A 49 14.33 -1.80 6.04
CA THR A 49 13.27 -2.76 5.76
C THR A 49 12.03 -2.07 5.24
N VAL A 50 11.66 -0.93 5.86
CA VAL A 50 10.51 -0.17 5.39
C VAL A 50 10.72 0.29 3.95
N ASP A 51 11.89 0.85 3.67
CA ASP A 51 12.18 1.34 2.32
C ASP A 51 12.17 0.21 1.29
N PHE A 52 12.66 -0.96 1.69
CA PHE A 52 12.62 -2.13 0.81
C PHE A 52 11.19 -2.51 0.47
N HIS A 53 10.33 -2.58 1.48
CA HIS A 53 8.93 -2.93 1.23
C HIS A 53 8.21 -1.86 0.41
N LEU A 54 8.53 -0.59 0.65
CA LEU A 54 7.93 0.48 -0.14
C LEU A 54 8.32 0.36 -1.61
N ALA A 55 9.59 0.11 -1.88
CA ALA A 55 10.04 -0.03 -3.26
C ALA A 55 9.31 -1.16 -3.96
N ARG A 56 9.14 -2.28 -3.27
CA ARG A 56 8.43 -3.42 -3.83
C ARG A 56 6.95 -3.08 -4.08
N ALA A 57 6.35 -2.38 -3.13
CA ALA A 57 4.95 -1.99 -3.28
C ALA A 57 4.77 -1.07 -4.48
N TYR A 58 5.66 -0.10 -4.64
CA TYR A 58 5.58 0.81 -5.77
C TYR A 58 5.70 0.04 -7.09
N THR A 59 6.63 -0.90 -7.14
CA THR A 59 6.79 -1.72 -8.35
C THR A 59 5.52 -2.49 -8.65
N LYS A 60 4.92 -3.08 -7.62
CA LYS A 60 3.70 -3.88 -7.80
C LYS A 60 2.53 -3.01 -8.23
N LEU A 61 2.48 -1.78 -7.74
CA LEU A 61 1.41 -0.85 -8.12
C LEU A 61 1.66 -0.21 -9.49
N GLY A 62 2.87 -0.35 -10.01
CA GLY A 62 3.21 0.24 -11.31
C GLY A 62 3.37 1.74 -11.24
N VAL A 63 3.86 2.26 -10.13
CA VAL A 63 4.00 3.70 -9.93
C VAL A 63 5.44 4.05 -9.62
N SER A 64 5.79 5.33 -9.81
CA SER A 64 7.17 5.78 -9.67
C SER A 64 7.37 6.78 -8.55
N ASN A 65 6.33 7.39 -8.03
CA ASN A 65 6.48 8.39 -7.00
C ASN A 65 5.31 8.32 -6.03
N ARG A 66 5.44 9.09 -4.95
CA ARG A 66 4.47 9.03 -3.87
C ARG A 66 3.08 9.48 -4.29
N PHE A 67 3.01 10.51 -5.12
CA PHE A 67 1.72 11.00 -5.59
C PHE A 67 0.98 9.93 -6.38
N GLN A 68 1.68 9.30 -7.32
CA GLN A 68 1.08 8.24 -8.11
C GLN A 68 0.69 7.07 -7.23
N ALA A 69 1.53 6.75 -6.26
CA ALA A 69 1.24 5.64 -5.36
C ALA A 69 -0.02 5.91 -4.54
N PHE A 70 -0.16 7.13 -4.04
CA PHE A 70 -1.34 7.50 -3.27
C PHE A 70 -2.60 7.38 -4.13
N LYS A 71 -2.55 7.95 -5.32
CA LYS A 71 -3.68 7.91 -6.24
C LYS A 71 -4.07 6.47 -6.55
N ARG A 72 -3.08 5.64 -6.81
CA ARG A 72 -3.35 4.24 -7.13
C ARG A 72 -3.93 3.50 -5.94
N ALA A 73 -3.43 3.78 -4.74
CA ALA A 73 -3.91 3.14 -3.54
C ALA A 73 -5.37 3.50 -3.27
N VAL A 74 -5.74 4.74 -3.52
CA VAL A 74 -7.13 5.16 -3.39
C VAL A 74 -8.00 4.41 -4.41
N GLU A 75 -7.55 4.33 -5.65
CA GLU A 75 -8.29 3.63 -6.69
C GLU A 75 -8.55 2.18 -6.34
N LEU A 76 -7.58 1.55 -5.70
CA LEU A 76 -7.69 0.14 -5.35
C LEU A 76 -8.35 -0.11 -4.00
N GLY A 77 -8.71 0.96 -3.29
CA GLY A 77 -9.37 0.80 -2.01
C GLY A 77 -8.45 0.43 -0.86
N ILE A 78 -7.13 0.56 -1.07
CA ILE A 78 -6.18 0.27 -0.01
C ILE A 78 -6.30 1.29 1.11
N ILE A 79 -6.52 2.54 0.74
CA ILE A 79 -6.76 3.61 1.70
C ILE A 79 -8.05 4.34 1.30
N ALA A 80 -8.70 4.88 2.31
CA ALA A 80 -9.90 5.67 2.10
C ALA A 80 -9.54 7.15 2.07
N THR A 81 -10.27 7.93 1.32
CA THR A 81 -10.09 9.38 1.32
C THR A 81 -11.33 10.06 1.81
#